data_c289c40f36887fce44fff1fd19977d4b
#
_entry.id   c289c40f36887fce44fff1fd19977d4b
#
_cell.length_a   1.000
_cell.length_b   1.000
_cell.length_c   1.000
_cell.angle_alpha   90.00
_cell.angle_beta   90.00
_cell.angle_gamma   90.00
#
_symmetry.space_group_name_H-M   'P 1'
#
loop_
_entity.id
_entity.type
_entity.pdbx_description
1 polymer ?
#
loop_
_entity_poly.entity_id
_entity_poly.type
_entity_poly.pdbx_seq_one_letter_code
_entity_poly.pdbx_strand_id
1 'polypeptide(L)'
;VADDVGLSSSQNEQDSRYWGRFGHMPILEPADSQEAYEMTKTAFDLSEQYETPVIVRMTTRVCHVKAMVEFTGERVEHPAAGFQKNPQRWVMTPANAKPRLALMHERDRQLRALSETSELNTAYVGSDRRIGFVTSGPAFMHVREAFPNAPVLKLGFSHPPPLEKIRAFAATVDTLVVVEETEALLETEIRAAGIAVQGKELLPRCGELAPSVLRPAIKALLGELYEAPKPLQAGVFPRPPTMCASCPHLGPYFALSHIRNLNIVGDIGCYTLGAGHPWNALDTCTCMGASLSMAHGMDKGRGASDEQKHIVAVIGDSTFLHMGMQGLLNMIYNRGNVTVLLLD
;
A
#
# COMPACT_ATOMS: atom_id res chain seq x y z
N VAL A 1 1.43 -5.79 -3.49
CA VAL A 1 1.15 -4.35 -3.33
C VAL A 1 1.95 -3.85 -2.15
N ALA A 2 2.47 -2.61 -2.21
CA ALA A 2 3.21 -2.01 -1.12
C ALA A 2 2.57 -0.67 -0.74
N ASP A 3 2.04 -0.60 0.49
CA ASP A 3 1.49 0.63 1.05
C ASP A 3 2.56 1.36 1.86
N ASP A 4 2.71 2.67 1.62
CA ASP A 4 3.78 3.46 2.24
C ASP A 4 3.33 4.10 3.55
N VAL A 5 3.19 3.27 4.57
CA VAL A 5 2.87 3.71 5.92
C VAL A 5 3.96 4.65 6.44
N GLY A 6 3.55 5.83 6.90
CA GLY A 6 4.46 6.88 7.36
C GLY A 6 5.03 7.78 6.25
N LEU A 7 4.58 7.64 5.00
CA LEU A 7 5.01 8.47 3.87
C LEU A 7 6.55 8.51 3.70
N SER A 8 7.19 7.35 3.74
CA SER A 8 8.65 7.25 3.64
C SER A 8 9.19 7.64 2.27
N SER A 9 8.45 7.34 1.19
CA SER A 9 8.89 7.59 -0.18
C SER A 9 7.78 7.86 -1.19
N SER A 10 6.51 7.64 -0.84
CA SER A 10 5.37 7.93 -1.73
C SER A 10 4.70 9.26 -1.39
N GLN A 11 3.62 9.58 -2.09
CA GLN A 11 2.90 10.85 -1.97
C GLN A 11 1.66 10.77 -1.10
N ASN A 12 1.24 9.56 -0.74
CA ASN A 12 0.07 9.31 0.08
C ASN A 12 0.25 8.05 0.93
N GLU A 13 -0.44 8.02 2.03
CA GLU A 13 -0.55 6.88 2.93
C GLU A 13 -1.86 6.16 2.63
N GLN A 14 -1.84 5.33 1.58
CA GLN A 14 -3.02 4.61 1.11
C GLN A 14 -3.20 3.28 1.83
N ASP A 15 -4.41 2.72 1.71
CA ASP A 15 -4.74 1.39 2.22
C ASP A 15 -5.29 0.50 1.11
N SER A 16 -4.43 -0.33 0.55
CA SER A 16 -4.77 -1.22 -0.55
C SER A 16 -5.70 -2.37 -0.17
N ARG A 17 -5.99 -2.58 1.13
CA ARG A 17 -6.96 -3.58 1.60
C ARG A 17 -8.37 -3.28 1.09
N TYR A 18 -8.71 -2.02 0.87
CA TYR A 18 -9.99 -1.65 0.27
C TYR A 18 -10.17 -2.18 -1.15
N TRP A 19 -9.09 -2.34 -1.92
CA TRP A 19 -9.15 -2.96 -3.25
C TRP A 19 -9.51 -4.45 -3.17
N GLY A 20 -8.99 -5.17 -2.18
CA GLY A 20 -9.37 -6.55 -1.93
C GLY A 20 -10.86 -6.68 -1.60
N ARG A 21 -11.36 -5.83 -0.70
CA ARG A 21 -12.78 -5.77 -0.35
C ARG A 21 -13.67 -5.43 -1.55
N PHE A 22 -13.31 -4.41 -2.31
CA PHE A 22 -14.05 -3.98 -3.50
C PHE A 22 -14.02 -5.03 -4.62
N GLY A 23 -12.85 -5.63 -4.85
CA GLY A 23 -12.61 -6.60 -5.92
C GLY A 23 -12.94 -8.05 -5.56
N HIS A 24 -13.44 -8.33 -4.34
CA HIS A 24 -13.68 -9.69 -3.84
C HIS A 24 -12.44 -10.59 -3.92
N MET A 25 -11.29 -10.01 -3.59
CA MET A 25 -9.98 -10.68 -3.65
C MET A 25 -9.45 -10.97 -2.26
N PRO A 26 -8.89 -12.16 -2.00
CA PRO A 26 -8.24 -12.45 -0.73
C PRO A 26 -6.97 -11.60 -0.56
N ILE A 27 -6.70 -11.23 0.71
CA ILE A 27 -5.52 -10.44 1.08
C ILE A 27 -4.69 -11.22 2.09
N LEU A 28 -3.40 -11.32 1.78
CA LEU A 28 -2.37 -11.84 2.68
C LEU A 28 -1.47 -10.71 3.13
N GLU A 29 -1.22 -10.61 4.44
CA GLU A 29 -0.40 -9.55 5.05
C GLU A 29 0.78 -10.14 5.84
N PRO A 30 1.96 -10.27 5.23
CA PRO A 30 3.15 -10.76 5.92
C PRO A 30 3.65 -9.76 6.96
N ALA A 31 4.11 -10.26 8.11
CA ALA A 31 4.69 -9.46 9.16
C ALA A 31 6.22 -9.28 9.04
N ASP A 32 6.88 -10.16 8.29
CA ASP A 32 8.32 -10.17 8.09
C ASP A 32 8.73 -10.74 6.72
N SER A 33 10.03 -10.83 6.48
CA SER A 33 10.58 -11.31 5.20
C SER A 33 10.32 -12.79 4.95
N GLN A 34 10.30 -13.63 5.99
CA GLN A 34 10.00 -15.06 5.85
C GLN A 34 8.56 -15.27 5.43
N GLU A 35 7.64 -14.58 6.08
CA GLU A 35 6.23 -14.62 5.70
C GLU A 35 5.96 -14.02 4.32
N ALA A 36 6.68 -12.97 3.93
CA ALA A 36 6.58 -12.41 2.59
C ALA A 36 6.93 -13.47 1.52
N TYR A 37 7.98 -14.27 1.77
CA TYR A 37 8.36 -15.37 0.90
C TYR A 37 7.29 -16.49 0.88
N GLU A 38 6.85 -16.97 2.03
CA GLU A 38 5.91 -18.09 2.14
C GLU A 38 4.52 -17.73 1.66
N MET A 39 4.01 -16.55 2.05
CA MET A 39 2.69 -16.08 1.63
C MET A 39 2.64 -15.77 0.13
N THR A 40 3.75 -15.38 -0.50
CA THR A 40 3.81 -15.22 -1.94
C THR A 40 3.58 -16.56 -2.64
N LYS A 41 4.19 -17.64 -2.16
CA LYS A 41 3.95 -19.00 -2.70
C LYS A 41 2.49 -19.39 -2.50
N THR A 42 1.99 -19.27 -1.27
CA THR A 42 0.58 -19.55 -0.92
C THR A 42 -0.39 -18.74 -1.78
N ALA A 43 -0.05 -17.50 -2.13
CA ALA A 43 -0.89 -16.64 -2.96
C ALA A 43 -1.07 -17.22 -4.38
N PHE A 44 -0.03 -17.81 -4.97
CA PHE A 44 -0.17 -18.50 -6.25
C PHE A 44 -1.08 -19.73 -6.14
N ASP A 45 -0.90 -20.55 -5.11
CA ASP A 45 -1.74 -21.73 -4.90
C ASP A 45 -3.22 -21.34 -4.70
N LEU A 46 -3.49 -20.31 -3.88
CA LEU A 46 -4.84 -19.78 -3.69
C LEU A 46 -5.43 -19.21 -4.98
N SER A 47 -4.62 -18.49 -5.77
CA SER A 47 -5.06 -17.91 -7.03
C SER A 47 -5.50 -18.98 -8.02
N GLU A 48 -4.73 -20.06 -8.16
CA GLU A 48 -5.07 -21.18 -9.02
C GLU A 48 -6.30 -21.95 -8.50
N GLN A 49 -6.35 -22.24 -7.20
CA GLN A 49 -7.42 -23.00 -6.58
C GLN A 49 -8.77 -22.31 -6.67
N TYR A 50 -8.79 -20.99 -6.42
CA TYR A 50 -10.04 -20.20 -6.36
C TYR A 50 -10.32 -19.38 -7.61
N GLU A 51 -9.47 -19.47 -8.63
CA GLU A 51 -9.58 -18.72 -9.90
C GLU A 51 -9.81 -17.21 -9.65
N THR A 52 -9.00 -16.61 -8.79
CA THR A 52 -9.09 -15.19 -8.42
C THR A 52 -7.70 -14.61 -8.17
N PRO A 53 -7.47 -13.33 -8.50
CA PRO A 53 -6.25 -12.66 -8.03
C PRO A 53 -6.16 -12.66 -6.51
N VAL A 54 -4.95 -12.75 -5.98
CA VAL A 54 -4.64 -12.64 -4.55
C VAL A 54 -3.77 -11.42 -4.33
N ILE A 55 -4.11 -10.60 -3.35
CA ILE A 55 -3.28 -9.46 -2.95
C ILE A 55 -2.35 -9.89 -1.82
N VAL A 56 -1.05 -9.84 -2.06
CA VAL A 56 -0.05 -9.86 -0.99
C VAL A 56 0.27 -8.40 -0.66
N ARG A 57 -0.24 -7.92 0.47
CA ARG A 57 -0.05 -6.55 0.91
C ARG A 57 1.12 -6.47 1.89
N MET A 58 2.08 -5.66 1.53
CA MET A 58 3.22 -5.32 2.39
C MET A 58 3.16 -3.83 2.73
N THR A 59 3.72 -3.45 3.86
CA THR A 59 3.91 -2.05 4.21
C THR A 59 5.40 -1.70 4.22
N THR A 60 5.71 -0.43 4.38
CA THR A 60 7.06 0.12 4.31
C THR A 60 8.06 -0.73 5.09
N ARG A 61 7.71 -1.15 6.30
CA ARG A 61 8.63 -1.88 7.19
C ARG A 61 9.06 -3.23 6.60
N VAL A 62 8.14 -4.01 6.03
CA VAL A 62 8.47 -5.28 5.38
C VAL A 62 9.26 -5.06 4.09
N CYS A 63 8.91 -4.02 3.31
CA CYS A 63 9.58 -3.73 2.04
C CYS A 63 11.04 -3.28 2.20
N HIS A 64 11.39 -2.64 3.32
CA HIS A 64 12.71 -2.06 3.56
C HIS A 64 13.59 -2.84 4.54
N VAL A 65 13.10 -3.95 5.11
CA VAL A 65 13.89 -4.81 5.99
C VAL A 65 14.75 -5.79 5.18
N LYS A 66 15.90 -6.12 5.71
CA LYS A 66 16.74 -7.23 5.24
C LYS A 66 16.85 -8.25 6.36
N ALA A 67 16.47 -9.49 6.07
CA ALA A 67 16.52 -10.59 7.03
C ALA A 67 16.99 -11.88 6.35
N MET A 68 17.41 -12.84 7.15
CA MET A 68 17.66 -14.20 6.67
C MET A 68 16.31 -14.85 6.37
N VAL A 69 16.20 -15.49 5.23
CA VAL A 69 15.01 -16.24 4.80
C VAL A 69 15.43 -17.67 4.51
N GLU A 70 14.73 -18.61 5.12
CA GLU A 70 14.90 -20.03 4.84
C GLU A 70 14.06 -20.41 3.63
N PHE A 71 14.71 -20.96 2.61
CA PHE A 71 14.02 -21.48 1.45
C PHE A 71 13.38 -22.81 1.78
N THR A 72 12.05 -22.85 1.73
CA THR A 72 11.26 -24.04 2.02
C THR A 72 10.71 -24.68 0.73
N GLY A 73 10.81 -25.99 0.66
CA GLY A 73 10.30 -26.79 -0.46
C GLY A 73 11.19 -26.73 -1.70
N GLU A 74 10.96 -27.68 -2.61
CA GLU A 74 11.59 -27.73 -3.92
C GLU A 74 10.79 -26.91 -4.94
N ARG A 75 11.49 -26.39 -5.96
CA ARG A 75 10.82 -25.75 -7.09
C ARG A 75 10.05 -26.79 -7.88
N VAL A 76 8.73 -26.68 -7.87
CA VAL A 76 7.86 -27.50 -8.72
C VAL A 76 7.70 -26.80 -10.08
N GLU A 77 8.09 -27.50 -11.15
CA GLU A 77 7.85 -27.02 -12.51
C GLU A 77 6.45 -27.46 -12.96
N HIS A 78 5.61 -26.48 -13.22
CA HIS A 78 4.30 -26.70 -13.81
C HIS A 78 4.41 -26.55 -15.32
N PRO A 79 4.13 -27.61 -16.11
CA PRO A 79 4.14 -27.49 -17.56
C PRO A 79 3.07 -26.48 -18.00
N ALA A 80 3.44 -25.56 -18.90
CA ALA A 80 2.50 -24.60 -19.44
C ALA A 80 1.39 -25.32 -20.21
N ALA A 81 0.16 -25.24 -19.73
CA ALA A 81 -1.00 -25.88 -20.35
C ALA A 81 -1.44 -25.22 -21.68
N GLY A 82 -0.87 -24.05 -22.00
CA GLY A 82 -1.26 -23.25 -23.16
C GLY A 82 -2.65 -22.62 -23.00
N PHE A 83 -3.00 -21.78 -23.95
CA PHE A 83 -4.31 -21.12 -23.96
C PHE A 83 -5.42 -22.07 -24.43
N GLN A 84 -6.39 -22.32 -23.57
CA GLN A 84 -7.59 -23.10 -23.90
C GLN A 84 -8.70 -22.16 -24.37
N LYS A 85 -9.05 -22.25 -25.66
CA LYS A 85 -10.10 -21.41 -26.25
C LYS A 85 -11.47 -21.75 -25.64
N ASN A 86 -12.03 -20.82 -24.91
CA ASN A 86 -13.38 -20.90 -24.33
C ASN A 86 -14.01 -19.50 -24.31
N PRO A 87 -14.74 -19.11 -25.37
CA PRO A 87 -15.37 -17.78 -25.47
C PRO A 87 -16.36 -17.49 -24.35
N GLN A 88 -17.09 -18.49 -23.85
CA GLN A 88 -18.02 -18.33 -22.73
C GLN A 88 -17.29 -17.98 -21.44
N ARG A 89 -16.06 -18.45 -21.28
CA ARG A 89 -15.20 -18.15 -20.12
C ARG A 89 -14.46 -16.82 -20.26
N TRP A 90 -13.96 -16.51 -21.47
CA TRP A 90 -12.99 -15.42 -21.63
C TRP A 90 -13.55 -14.15 -22.25
N VAL A 91 -14.72 -14.22 -22.91
CA VAL A 91 -15.37 -13.04 -23.52
C VAL A 91 -16.49 -12.56 -22.59
N MET A 92 -16.25 -11.46 -21.89
CA MET A 92 -17.16 -10.94 -20.86
C MET A 92 -18.29 -10.09 -21.45
N THR A 93 -19.12 -10.73 -22.30
CA THR A 93 -20.43 -10.17 -22.64
C THR A 93 -21.37 -10.23 -21.41
N PRO A 94 -22.43 -9.41 -21.34
CA PRO A 94 -23.40 -9.48 -20.25
C PRO A 94 -23.97 -10.88 -20.02
N ALA A 95 -24.21 -11.64 -21.08
CA ALA A 95 -24.71 -13.01 -21.00
C ALA A 95 -23.72 -13.98 -20.34
N ASN A 96 -22.42 -13.80 -20.58
CA ASN A 96 -21.38 -14.62 -19.99
C ASN A 96 -21.00 -14.14 -18.57
N ALA A 97 -21.10 -12.82 -18.30
CA ALA A 97 -20.75 -12.24 -17.00
C ALA A 97 -21.81 -12.55 -15.91
N LYS A 98 -23.10 -12.54 -16.28
CA LYS A 98 -24.20 -12.75 -15.32
C LYS A 98 -24.09 -14.04 -14.50
N PRO A 99 -23.86 -15.25 -15.06
CA PRO A 99 -23.67 -16.46 -14.26
C PRO A 99 -22.38 -16.42 -13.40
N ARG A 100 -21.36 -15.68 -13.83
CA ARG A 100 -20.10 -15.56 -13.08
C ARG A 100 -20.23 -14.74 -11.79
N LEU A 101 -21.20 -13.83 -11.72
CA LEU A 101 -21.48 -13.11 -10.49
C LEU A 101 -21.91 -14.07 -9.35
N ALA A 102 -22.73 -15.06 -9.65
CA ALA A 102 -23.10 -16.09 -8.67
C ALA A 102 -21.90 -16.93 -8.23
N LEU A 103 -21.00 -17.27 -9.16
CA LEU A 103 -19.76 -17.99 -8.84
C LEU A 103 -18.83 -17.14 -7.97
N MET A 104 -18.74 -15.84 -8.20
CA MET A 104 -17.97 -14.92 -7.36
C MET A 104 -18.48 -14.92 -5.92
N HIS A 105 -19.80 -14.83 -5.71
CA HIS A 105 -20.37 -14.88 -4.36
C HIS A 105 -20.20 -16.24 -3.68
N GLU A 106 -20.22 -17.34 -4.45
CA GLU A 106 -19.89 -18.66 -3.91
C GLU A 106 -18.43 -18.72 -3.46
N ARG A 107 -17.52 -18.21 -4.26
CA ARG A 107 -16.10 -18.11 -3.90
C ARG A 107 -15.87 -17.27 -2.65
N ASP A 108 -16.58 -16.16 -2.48
CA ASP A 108 -16.50 -15.35 -1.25
C ASP A 108 -16.87 -16.18 -0.01
N ARG A 109 -17.90 -17.03 -0.10
CA ARG A 109 -18.25 -17.92 1.02
C ARG A 109 -17.14 -18.92 1.31
N GLN A 110 -16.55 -19.51 0.27
CA GLN A 110 -15.43 -20.45 0.41
C GLN A 110 -14.20 -19.79 1.01
N LEU A 111 -13.85 -18.58 0.56
CA LEU A 111 -12.72 -17.81 1.09
C LEU A 111 -12.94 -17.38 2.55
N ARG A 112 -14.20 -17.05 2.94
CA ARG A 112 -14.52 -16.80 4.36
C ARG A 112 -14.32 -18.06 5.22
N ALA A 113 -14.80 -19.20 4.75
CA ALA A 113 -14.62 -20.46 5.47
C ALA A 113 -13.12 -20.84 5.57
N LEU A 114 -12.37 -20.62 4.51
CA LEU A 114 -10.92 -20.83 4.51
C LEU A 114 -10.20 -19.90 5.51
N SER A 115 -10.57 -18.63 5.56
CA SER A 115 -9.96 -17.67 6.48
C SER A 115 -10.15 -18.08 7.95
N GLU A 116 -11.32 -18.66 8.31
CA GLU A 116 -11.58 -19.14 9.66
C GLU A 116 -10.65 -20.29 10.09
N THR A 117 -10.24 -21.13 9.15
CA THR A 117 -9.42 -22.33 9.43
C THR A 117 -7.95 -22.16 9.05
N SER A 118 -7.60 -21.08 8.38
CA SER A 118 -6.25 -20.83 7.89
C SER A 118 -5.22 -20.80 9.02
N GLU A 119 -4.10 -21.50 8.82
CA GLU A 119 -2.93 -21.46 9.70
C GLU A 119 -2.22 -20.10 9.69
N LEU A 120 -2.44 -19.30 8.64
CA LEU A 120 -1.94 -17.93 8.58
C LEU A 120 -2.57 -17.02 9.63
N ASN A 121 -3.74 -17.41 10.16
CA ASN A 121 -4.46 -16.71 11.22
C ASN A 121 -4.22 -17.41 12.56
N THR A 122 -3.16 -17.00 13.27
CA THR A 122 -2.65 -17.69 14.45
C THR A 122 -2.91 -16.90 15.73
N ALA A 123 -3.45 -17.59 16.75
CA ALA A 123 -3.59 -17.04 18.09
C ALA A 123 -2.35 -17.36 18.95
N TYR A 124 -1.71 -16.34 19.45
CA TYR A 124 -0.61 -16.43 20.41
C TYR A 124 -1.16 -16.23 21.81
N VAL A 125 -0.93 -17.19 22.69
CA VAL A 125 -1.34 -17.12 24.09
C VAL A 125 -0.50 -16.08 24.85
N GLY A 126 -1.12 -15.44 25.83
CA GLY A 126 -0.47 -14.51 26.74
C GLY A 126 -1.00 -14.68 28.16
N SER A 127 -0.23 -14.23 29.14
CA SER A 127 -0.61 -14.28 30.57
C SER A 127 -1.45 -13.09 31.02
N ASP A 128 -1.30 -11.93 30.34
CA ASP A 128 -2.07 -10.72 30.66
C ASP A 128 -3.35 -10.65 29.82
N ARG A 129 -4.46 -11.10 30.41
CA ARG A 129 -5.77 -11.15 29.73
C ARG A 129 -6.60 -9.87 29.86
N ARG A 130 -6.10 -8.85 30.55
CA ARG A 130 -6.77 -7.56 30.62
C ARG A 130 -6.94 -6.94 29.26
N ILE A 131 -6.04 -7.29 28.31
CA ILE A 131 -6.05 -6.83 26.94
C ILE A 131 -5.61 -7.92 25.97
N GLY A 132 -6.25 -7.95 24.80
CA GLY A 132 -5.85 -8.81 23.70
C GLY A 132 -5.83 -8.00 22.40
N PHE A 133 -5.00 -8.41 21.48
CA PHE A 133 -4.78 -7.69 20.22
C PHE A 133 -5.19 -8.53 19.01
N VAL A 134 -5.88 -7.91 18.06
CA VAL A 134 -6.04 -8.41 16.69
C VAL A 134 -5.20 -7.52 15.78
N THR A 135 -4.33 -8.11 14.97
CA THR A 135 -3.39 -7.34 14.15
C THR A 135 -2.96 -8.11 12.90
N SER A 136 -2.46 -7.40 11.89
CA SER A 136 -1.90 -7.95 10.65
C SER A 136 -0.58 -7.26 10.27
N GLY A 137 0.15 -7.87 9.37
CA GLY A 137 1.40 -7.30 8.86
C GLY A 137 2.43 -6.95 9.97
N PRO A 138 3.31 -5.94 9.72
CA PRO A 138 4.37 -5.60 10.70
C PRO A 138 3.85 -5.06 12.03
N ALA A 139 2.61 -4.57 12.10
CA ALA A 139 2.01 -4.17 13.37
C ALA A 139 1.98 -5.32 14.39
N PHE A 140 1.93 -6.59 13.95
CA PHE A 140 2.09 -7.75 14.80
C PHE A 140 3.42 -7.74 15.55
N MET A 141 4.52 -7.46 14.87
CA MET A 141 5.85 -7.42 15.49
C MET A 141 5.95 -6.30 16.52
N HIS A 142 5.36 -5.14 16.20
CA HIS A 142 5.31 -3.99 17.11
C HIS A 142 4.49 -4.28 18.38
N VAL A 143 3.35 -4.96 18.24
CA VAL A 143 2.54 -5.41 19.39
C VAL A 143 3.32 -6.40 20.25
N ARG A 144 3.97 -7.40 19.65
CA ARG A 144 4.76 -8.40 20.37
C ARG A 144 5.92 -7.78 21.15
N GLU A 145 6.58 -6.76 20.60
CA GLU A 145 7.63 -6.02 21.27
C GLU A 145 7.09 -5.12 22.40
N ALA A 146 5.95 -4.45 22.14
CA ALA A 146 5.39 -3.53 23.11
C ALA A 146 4.75 -4.25 24.30
N PHE A 147 4.07 -5.39 24.05
CA PHE A 147 3.26 -6.14 25.02
C PHE A 147 3.52 -7.66 24.91
N PRO A 148 4.70 -8.13 25.29
CA PRO A 148 5.11 -9.55 25.09
C PRO A 148 4.24 -10.56 25.84
N ASN A 149 3.54 -10.12 26.90
CA ASN A 149 2.70 -10.98 27.75
C ASN A 149 1.21 -10.94 27.35
N ALA A 150 0.80 -10.10 26.43
CA ALA A 150 -0.59 -10.02 25.99
C ALA A 150 -0.91 -11.11 24.95
N PRO A 151 -2.13 -11.68 24.97
CA PRO A 151 -2.62 -12.51 23.87
C PRO A 151 -2.74 -11.71 22.58
N VAL A 152 -2.37 -12.35 21.44
CA VAL A 152 -2.43 -11.72 20.12
C VAL A 152 -3.03 -12.69 19.12
N LEU A 153 -4.06 -12.27 18.40
CA LEU A 153 -4.53 -12.95 17.19
C LEU A 153 -3.91 -12.24 15.98
N LYS A 154 -2.97 -12.91 15.35
CA LYS A 154 -2.34 -12.46 14.11
C LYS A 154 -3.16 -12.91 12.93
N LEU A 155 -3.46 -11.97 12.03
CA LEU A 155 -4.16 -12.23 10.78
C LEU A 155 -3.17 -12.11 9.61
N GLY A 156 -2.64 -13.24 9.17
CA GLY A 156 -1.85 -13.30 7.94
C GLY A 156 -2.76 -13.38 6.71
N PHE A 157 -3.96 -13.97 6.85
CA PHE A 157 -5.05 -13.91 5.89
C PHE A 157 -6.10 -12.91 6.43
N SER A 158 -5.95 -11.65 6.08
CA SER A 158 -6.70 -10.55 6.70
C SER A 158 -8.04 -10.25 6.02
N HIS A 159 -8.21 -10.59 4.74
CA HIS A 159 -9.47 -10.41 4.03
C HIS A 159 -9.82 -11.63 3.17
N PRO A 160 -11.08 -12.15 3.26
CA PRO A 160 -12.09 -11.79 4.23
C PRO A 160 -11.68 -12.14 5.68
N PRO A 161 -12.01 -11.28 6.67
CA PRO A 161 -11.59 -11.52 8.05
C PRO A 161 -12.27 -12.76 8.67
N PRO A 162 -11.56 -13.52 9.53
CA PRO A 162 -12.09 -14.69 10.21
C PRO A 162 -12.90 -14.27 11.45
N LEU A 163 -14.14 -13.81 11.24
CA LEU A 163 -14.95 -13.16 12.28
C LEU A 163 -15.30 -14.09 13.45
N GLU A 164 -15.52 -15.37 13.21
CA GLU A 164 -15.82 -16.33 14.30
C GLU A 164 -14.56 -16.64 15.13
N LYS A 165 -13.40 -16.77 14.47
CA LYS A 165 -12.12 -16.91 15.19
C LYS A 165 -11.83 -15.66 16.03
N ILE A 166 -12.10 -14.45 15.49
CA ILE A 166 -11.96 -13.18 16.22
C ILE A 166 -12.94 -13.14 17.40
N ARG A 167 -14.17 -13.55 17.22
CA ARG A 167 -15.19 -13.62 18.29
C ARG A 167 -14.77 -14.56 19.42
N ALA A 168 -14.29 -15.74 19.06
CA ALA A 168 -13.78 -16.70 20.03
C ALA A 168 -12.57 -16.17 20.79
N PHE A 169 -11.66 -15.49 20.11
CA PHE A 169 -10.50 -14.84 20.72
C PHE A 169 -10.91 -13.69 21.65
N ALA A 170 -11.85 -12.84 21.23
CA ALA A 170 -12.38 -11.73 22.02
C ALA A 170 -12.94 -12.20 23.38
N ALA A 171 -13.58 -13.37 23.41
CA ALA A 171 -14.12 -13.96 24.64
C ALA A 171 -13.05 -14.39 25.66
N THR A 172 -11.78 -14.39 25.30
CA THR A 172 -10.66 -14.80 26.17
C THR A 172 -9.97 -13.63 26.88
N VAL A 173 -10.35 -12.40 26.57
CA VAL A 173 -9.72 -11.16 27.08
C VAL A 173 -10.77 -10.16 27.54
N ASP A 174 -10.39 -9.26 28.46
CA ASP A 174 -11.32 -8.27 28.99
C ASP A 174 -11.55 -7.12 28.00
N THR A 175 -10.51 -6.71 27.28
CA THR A 175 -10.56 -5.65 26.25
C THR A 175 -9.88 -6.13 24.98
N LEU A 176 -10.58 -6.04 23.85
CA LEU A 176 -10.02 -6.31 22.54
C LEU A 176 -9.59 -5.01 21.85
N VAL A 177 -8.37 -4.99 21.32
CA VAL A 177 -7.85 -3.85 20.53
C VAL A 177 -7.43 -4.35 19.17
N VAL A 178 -7.89 -3.66 18.11
CA VAL A 178 -7.36 -3.83 16.76
C VAL A 178 -6.19 -2.89 16.56
N VAL A 179 -5.05 -3.47 16.18
CA VAL A 179 -3.84 -2.73 15.81
C VAL A 179 -3.60 -2.93 14.33
N GLU A 180 -4.07 -1.99 13.54
CA GLU A 180 -3.92 -1.97 12.09
C GLU A 180 -3.37 -0.61 11.64
N GLU A 181 -2.40 -0.63 10.75
CA GLU A 181 -1.84 0.58 10.15
C GLU A 181 -2.79 1.13 9.08
N THR A 182 -2.73 2.44 8.87
CA THR A 182 -3.57 3.20 7.94
C THR A 182 -5.05 3.22 8.36
N GLU A 183 -5.96 2.72 7.57
CA GLU A 183 -7.41 2.88 7.75
C GLU A 183 -8.03 1.81 8.68
N ALA A 184 -9.22 2.12 9.20
CA ALA A 184 -9.98 1.25 10.10
C ALA A 184 -10.78 0.18 9.32
N LEU A 185 -10.12 -0.71 8.58
CA LEU A 185 -10.82 -1.74 7.82
C LEU A 185 -11.22 -2.93 8.70
N LEU A 186 -10.27 -3.53 9.40
CA LEU A 186 -10.53 -4.67 10.31
C LEU A 186 -11.44 -4.24 11.46
N GLU A 187 -11.17 -3.09 12.05
CA GLU A 187 -12.01 -2.51 13.11
C GLU A 187 -13.47 -2.39 12.66
N THR A 188 -13.69 -1.86 11.44
CA THR A 188 -15.03 -1.69 10.87
C THR A 188 -15.74 -3.03 10.65
N GLU A 189 -15.05 -4.02 10.10
CA GLU A 189 -15.60 -5.37 9.88
C GLU A 189 -15.93 -6.07 11.21
N ILE A 190 -15.06 -5.95 12.19
CA ILE A 190 -15.23 -6.55 13.53
C ILE A 190 -16.41 -5.90 14.26
N ARG A 191 -16.51 -4.57 14.24
CA ARG A 191 -17.64 -3.83 14.81
C ARG A 191 -18.96 -4.17 14.12
N ALA A 192 -18.96 -4.28 12.79
CA ALA A 192 -20.14 -4.67 12.00
C ALA A 192 -20.63 -6.08 12.34
N ALA A 193 -19.74 -6.98 12.77
CA ALA A 193 -20.07 -8.30 13.27
C ALA A 193 -20.58 -8.30 14.73
N GLY A 194 -20.76 -7.15 15.36
CA GLY A 194 -21.22 -7.02 16.75
C GLY A 194 -20.17 -7.40 17.80
N ILE A 195 -18.89 -7.37 17.47
CA ILE A 195 -17.80 -7.64 18.41
C ILE A 195 -17.29 -6.29 18.94
N ALA A 196 -17.29 -6.12 20.25
CA ALA A 196 -16.77 -4.91 20.89
C ALA A 196 -15.25 -4.85 20.73
N VAL A 197 -14.74 -3.72 20.25
CA VAL A 197 -13.31 -3.53 19.96
C VAL A 197 -12.93 -2.06 20.04
N GLN A 198 -11.72 -1.77 20.54
CA GLN A 198 -11.05 -0.48 20.45
C GLN A 198 -10.14 -0.46 19.22
N GLY A 199 -9.93 0.70 18.62
CA GLY A 199 -9.09 0.82 17.43
C GLY A 199 -8.61 2.25 17.19
N LYS A 200 -9.04 2.88 16.10
CA LYS A 200 -8.56 4.22 15.67
C LYS A 200 -9.00 5.39 16.56
N GLU A 201 -9.91 5.18 17.47
CA GLU A 201 -10.19 6.16 18.55
C GLU A 201 -9.02 6.25 19.55
N LEU A 202 -8.29 5.14 19.71
CA LEU A 202 -7.15 5.01 20.61
C LEU A 202 -5.82 5.20 19.88
N LEU A 203 -5.72 4.73 18.64
CA LEU A 203 -4.48 4.68 17.85
C LEU A 203 -4.56 5.62 16.64
N PRO A 204 -3.45 6.30 16.28
CA PRO A 204 -3.45 7.22 15.16
C PRO A 204 -3.74 6.50 13.84
N ARG A 205 -4.29 7.25 12.87
CA ARG A 205 -4.54 6.78 11.50
C ARG A 205 -3.30 6.89 10.61
N CYS A 206 -2.39 7.81 10.94
CA CYS A 206 -1.21 8.10 10.13
C CYS A 206 0.04 7.57 10.81
N GLY A 207 0.97 7.08 10.01
CA GLY A 207 2.27 6.61 10.46
C GLY A 207 2.29 5.18 10.97
N GLU A 208 3.49 4.70 11.25
CA GLU A 208 3.72 3.36 11.79
C GLU A 208 3.23 3.26 13.25
N LEU A 209 2.60 2.16 13.59
CA LEU A 209 2.18 1.87 14.96
C LEU A 209 3.32 1.22 15.77
N ALA A 210 4.47 1.91 15.81
CA ALA A 210 5.65 1.48 16.54
C ALA A 210 5.39 1.36 18.06
N PRO A 211 6.22 0.62 18.82
CA PRO A 211 6.08 0.47 20.28
C PRO A 211 6.01 1.80 21.04
N SER A 212 6.66 2.85 20.55
CA SER A 212 6.60 4.20 21.12
C SER A 212 5.23 4.88 20.98
N VAL A 213 4.43 4.45 20.00
CA VAL A 213 3.04 4.88 19.78
C VAL A 213 2.08 4.00 20.57
N LEU A 214 2.28 2.68 20.53
CA LEU A 214 1.40 1.71 21.17
C LEU A 214 1.46 1.78 22.69
N ARG A 215 2.65 1.84 23.29
CA ARG A 215 2.82 1.80 24.76
C ARG A 215 2.06 2.90 25.49
N PRO A 216 2.18 4.20 25.14
CA PRO A 216 1.44 5.24 25.84
C PRO A 216 -0.08 5.11 25.70
N ALA A 217 -0.57 4.81 24.50
CA ALA A 217 -1.99 4.68 24.24
C ALA A 217 -2.63 3.52 25.02
N ILE A 218 -2.03 2.36 24.99
CA ILE A 218 -2.53 1.16 25.65
C ILE A 218 -2.38 1.25 27.16
N LYS A 219 -1.28 1.80 27.67
CA LYS A 219 -1.12 2.01 29.12
C LYS A 219 -2.14 2.99 29.67
N ALA A 220 -2.44 4.06 28.92
CA ALA A 220 -3.51 4.99 29.29
C ALA A 220 -4.89 4.28 29.33
N LEU A 221 -5.19 3.40 28.36
CA LEU A 221 -6.41 2.59 28.36
C LEU A 221 -6.50 1.68 29.60
N LEU A 222 -5.38 1.10 30.04
CA LEU A 222 -5.29 0.25 31.23
C LEU A 222 -5.19 1.03 32.55
N GLY A 223 -5.16 2.37 32.52
CA GLY A 223 -4.97 3.20 33.70
C GLY A 223 -3.53 3.14 34.26
N GLU A 224 -2.56 2.73 33.47
CA GLU A 224 -1.16 2.61 33.86
C GLU A 224 -0.34 3.85 33.45
N LEU A 225 0.64 4.23 34.26
CA LEU A 225 1.58 5.29 33.93
C LEU A 225 2.55 4.83 32.85
N TYR A 226 2.87 5.72 31.93
CA TYR A 226 3.90 5.53 30.92
C TYR A 226 4.98 6.60 31.05
N GLU A 227 6.20 6.17 31.33
CA GLU A 227 7.38 7.03 31.24
C GLU A 227 8.02 6.86 29.87
N ALA A 228 8.02 7.93 29.07
CA ALA A 228 8.70 7.91 27.80
C ALA A 228 10.22 7.76 27.99
N PRO A 229 10.89 6.92 27.21
CA PRO A 229 12.36 6.85 27.24
C PRO A 229 12.93 8.21 26.88
N LYS A 230 14.02 8.60 27.58
CA LYS A 230 14.71 9.86 27.25
C LYS A 230 15.20 9.81 25.81
N PRO A 231 14.91 10.83 24.99
CA PRO A 231 15.40 10.86 23.63
C PRO A 231 16.93 10.82 23.62
N LEU A 232 17.49 9.95 22.77
CA LEU A 232 18.93 9.98 22.52
C LEU A 232 19.25 11.34 21.87
N GLN A 233 20.07 12.14 22.53
CA GLN A 233 20.62 13.37 21.97
C GLN A 233 21.73 13.00 20.96
N ALA A 234 21.35 12.43 19.84
CA ALA A 234 22.27 12.26 18.72
C ALA A 234 22.04 13.42 17.76
N GLY A 235 23.09 14.17 17.47
CA GLY A 235 23.08 15.15 16.37
C GLY A 235 22.99 14.42 15.04
N VAL A 236 21.78 13.97 14.68
CA VAL A 236 21.52 13.33 13.40
C VAL A 236 21.30 14.44 12.38
N PHE A 237 22.17 14.52 11.38
CA PHE A 237 21.97 15.41 10.26
C PHE A 237 20.90 14.82 9.31
N PRO A 238 19.93 15.64 8.85
CA PRO A 238 18.98 15.20 7.86
C PRO A 238 19.72 14.81 6.57
N ARG A 239 19.29 13.71 5.96
CA ARG A 239 19.83 13.20 4.69
C ARG A 239 18.67 13.11 3.67
N PRO A 240 18.20 14.26 3.15
CA PRO A 240 17.17 14.24 2.14
C PRO A 240 17.68 13.51 0.89
N PRO A 241 16.81 12.84 0.14
CA PRO A 241 17.19 12.26 -1.14
C PRO A 241 17.65 13.36 -2.10
N THR A 242 18.72 13.08 -2.85
CA THR A 242 19.27 13.98 -3.85
C THR A 242 19.47 13.25 -5.16
N MET A 243 19.52 13.96 -6.27
CA MET A 243 19.92 13.36 -7.54
C MET A 243 21.35 12.82 -7.45
N CYS A 244 21.59 11.68 -8.07
CA CYS A 244 22.91 11.04 -8.09
C CYS A 244 23.95 11.96 -8.74
N ALA A 245 25.21 11.85 -8.27
CA ALA A 245 26.32 12.52 -8.95
C ALA A 245 26.42 12.01 -10.41
N SER A 246 26.62 12.91 -11.33
CA SER A 246 26.67 12.63 -12.79
C SER A 246 25.38 12.05 -13.38
N CYS A 247 24.24 12.23 -12.72
CA CYS A 247 22.96 11.86 -13.29
C CYS A 247 22.67 12.64 -14.60
N PRO A 248 22.26 11.97 -15.69
CA PRO A 248 21.95 12.68 -16.95
C PRO A 248 20.82 13.70 -16.79
N HIS A 249 19.89 13.51 -15.88
CA HIS A 249 18.80 14.44 -15.59
C HIS A 249 19.26 15.80 -15.06
N LEU A 250 20.49 15.90 -14.53
CA LEU A 250 21.03 17.17 -14.03
C LEU A 250 21.15 18.24 -15.12
N GLY A 251 21.50 17.84 -16.35
CA GLY A 251 21.58 18.76 -17.48
C GLY A 251 20.24 19.43 -17.84
N PRO A 252 19.18 18.65 -18.09
CA PRO A 252 17.83 19.18 -18.28
C PRO A 252 17.35 20.10 -17.16
N TYR A 253 17.53 19.71 -15.88
CA TYR A 253 17.10 20.55 -14.76
C TYR A 253 17.93 21.81 -14.59
N PHE A 254 19.22 21.75 -14.89
CA PHE A 254 20.06 22.95 -14.98
C PHE A 254 19.49 23.94 -16.03
N ALA A 255 19.14 23.45 -17.21
CA ALA A 255 18.57 24.29 -18.27
C ALA A 255 17.21 24.87 -17.84
N LEU A 256 16.29 24.01 -17.34
CA LEU A 256 14.95 24.43 -16.91
C LEU A 256 15.01 25.49 -15.80
N SER A 257 15.93 25.37 -14.85
CA SER A 257 16.09 26.33 -13.74
C SER A 257 16.57 27.72 -14.20
N HIS A 258 17.13 27.85 -15.39
CA HIS A 258 17.63 29.10 -15.94
C HIS A 258 16.71 29.75 -16.98
N ILE A 259 15.67 29.04 -17.44
CA ILE A 259 14.69 29.57 -18.38
C ILE A 259 13.56 30.25 -17.60
N ARG A 260 13.29 31.50 -17.94
CA ARG A 260 12.21 32.28 -17.31
C ARG A 260 10.86 32.01 -18.01
N ASN A 261 9.77 32.29 -17.32
CA ASN A 261 8.41 32.19 -17.84
C ASN A 261 8.03 30.76 -18.26
N LEU A 262 8.45 29.78 -17.48
CA LEU A 262 7.99 28.39 -17.61
C LEU A 262 6.98 28.02 -16.49
N ASN A 263 6.00 27.22 -16.87
CA ASN A 263 5.25 26.36 -15.95
C ASN A 263 5.71 24.93 -16.20
N ILE A 264 6.35 24.30 -15.22
CA ILE A 264 6.99 23.00 -15.36
C ILE A 264 6.16 21.94 -14.63
N VAL A 265 5.52 21.09 -15.39
CA VAL A 265 4.66 20.03 -14.90
C VAL A 265 5.46 18.74 -14.83
N GLY A 266 5.77 18.30 -13.63
CA GLY A 266 6.55 17.10 -13.36
C GLY A 266 5.75 15.83 -13.29
N ASP A 267 6.47 14.72 -13.31
CA ASP A 267 5.97 13.37 -13.11
C ASP A 267 6.75 12.68 -12.01
N ILE A 268 6.40 11.42 -11.68
CA ILE A 268 7.00 10.65 -10.60
C ILE A 268 8.16 9.81 -11.08
N GLY A 269 9.30 10.04 -10.46
CA GLY A 269 10.55 9.30 -10.63
C GLY A 269 11.65 9.96 -9.81
N CYS A 270 12.89 9.48 -9.90
CA CYS A 270 14.02 10.15 -9.24
C CYS A 270 14.20 11.60 -9.72
N TYR A 271 13.76 11.91 -10.93
CA TYR A 271 13.75 13.26 -11.49
C TYR A 271 12.73 14.20 -10.81
N THR A 272 11.77 13.72 -10.03
CA THR A 272 10.93 14.57 -9.17
C THR A 272 11.76 15.39 -8.18
N LEU A 273 12.98 14.93 -7.86
CA LEU A 273 13.94 15.67 -7.04
C LEU A 273 14.39 16.99 -7.66
N GLY A 274 14.12 17.22 -8.94
CA GLY A 274 14.26 18.53 -9.58
C GLY A 274 13.38 19.64 -8.98
N ALA A 275 12.36 19.29 -8.19
CA ALA A 275 11.56 20.24 -7.42
C ALA A 275 12.34 20.92 -6.29
N GLY A 276 13.38 20.25 -5.77
CA GLY A 276 14.18 20.72 -4.65
C GLY A 276 15.37 21.61 -5.06
N HIS A 277 15.99 22.23 -4.05
CA HIS A 277 17.22 22.99 -4.23
C HIS A 277 18.36 22.08 -4.76
N PRO A 278 19.24 22.53 -5.65
CA PRO A 278 19.36 23.90 -6.20
C PRO A 278 18.48 24.18 -7.42
N TRP A 279 17.78 23.19 -7.95
CA TRP A 279 17.07 23.28 -9.24
C TRP A 279 15.80 24.12 -9.15
N ASN A 280 14.91 23.77 -8.20
CA ASN A 280 13.58 24.37 -8.05
C ASN A 280 12.84 24.45 -9.40
N ALA A 281 12.90 23.39 -10.18
CA ALA A 281 12.49 23.36 -11.57
C ALA A 281 11.34 22.39 -11.83
N LEU A 282 10.42 22.29 -10.88
CA LEU A 282 9.10 21.67 -11.02
C LEU A 282 8.08 22.49 -10.23
N ASP A 283 6.97 22.82 -10.88
CA ASP A 283 5.86 23.56 -10.27
C ASP A 283 4.75 22.62 -9.77
N THR A 284 4.61 21.46 -10.40
CA THR A 284 3.59 20.47 -10.01
C THR A 284 4.10 19.05 -10.20
N CYS A 285 3.56 18.14 -9.39
CA CYS A 285 3.76 16.69 -9.52
C CYS A 285 2.60 15.99 -8.83
N THR A 286 1.92 15.05 -9.51
CA THR A 286 0.72 14.38 -8.96
C THR A 286 0.89 12.87 -8.87
N CYS A 287 0.96 12.18 -10.00
CA CYS A 287 1.13 10.72 -10.05
C CYS A 287 1.81 10.32 -11.36
N MET A 288 2.27 9.06 -11.44
CA MET A 288 2.92 8.54 -12.64
C MET A 288 2.02 8.68 -13.87
N GLY A 289 2.55 9.31 -14.93
CA GLY A 289 1.88 9.55 -16.20
C GLY A 289 0.96 10.78 -16.24
N ALA A 290 0.78 11.50 -15.12
CA ALA A 290 -0.13 12.65 -15.06
C ALA A 290 0.43 13.93 -15.72
N SER A 291 1.75 14.05 -15.86
CA SER A 291 2.39 15.29 -16.31
C SER A 291 1.85 15.81 -17.64
N LEU A 292 1.69 14.93 -18.63
CA LEU A 292 1.21 15.31 -19.95
C LEU A 292 -0.24 15.78 -19.93
N SER A 293 -1.11 15.02 -19.28
CA SER A 293 -2.54 15.36 -19.18
C SER A 293 -2.77 16.64 -18.38
N MET A 294 -2.00 16.82 -17.31
CA MET A 294 -2.05 18.01 -16.47
C MET A 294 -1.53 19.26 -17.22
N ALA A 295 -0.41 19.11 -17.92
CA ALA A 295 0.14 20.19 -18.77
C ALA A 295 -0.85 20.59 -19.87
N HIS A 296 -1.52 19.61 -20.48
CA HIS A 296 -2.58 19.88 -21.45
C HIS A 296 -3.77 20.61 -20.81
N GLY A 297 -4.18 20.18 -19.63
CA GLY A 297 -5.22 20.87 -18.87
C GLY A 297 -4.86 22.32 -18.55
N MET A 298 -3.62 22.59 -18.15
CA MET A 298 -3.11 23.92 -17.92
C MET A 298 -3.10 24.76 -19.23
N ASP A 299 -2.72 24.16 -20.37
CA ASP A 299 -2.75 24.83 -21.66
C ASP A 299 -4.18 25.26 -22.05
N LYS A 300 -5.17 24.40 -21.82
CA LYS A 300 -6.57 24.72 -22.14
C LYS A 300 -7.24 25.66 -21.12
N GLY A 301 -6.74 25.67 -19.88
CA GLY A 301 -7.23 26.52 -18.80
C GLY A 301 -6.46 27.83 -18.61
N ARG A 302 -5.65 28.27 -19.58
CA ARG A 302 -4.85 29.50 -19.48
C ARG A 302 -5.72 30.71 -19.20
N GLY A 303 -5.35 31.49 -18.16
CA GLY A 303 -5.88 32.82 -17.93
C GLY A 303 -4.96 33.92 -18.50
N ALA A 304 -5.39 35.16 -18.46
CA ALA A 304 -4.64 36.31 -18.95
C ALA A 304 -3.24 36.45 -18.27
N SER A 305 -3.07 36.00 -17.04
CA SER A 305 -1.79 36.00 -16.33
C SER A 305 -0.78 34.97 -16.87
N ASP A 306 -1.24 33.98 -17.62
CA ASP A 306 -0.44 32.83 -18.07
C ASP A 306 -0.17 32.87 -19.59
N GLU A 307 -0.69 33.86 -20.32
CA GLU A 307 -0.56 33.95 -21.77
C GLU A 307 0.91 33.96 -22.26
N GLN A 308 1.82 34.55 -21.47
CA GLN A 308 3.25 34.65 -21.79
C GLN A 308 4.09 33.48 -21.25
N LYS A 309 3.51 32.54 -20.53
CA LYS A 309 4.25 31.40 -19.98
C LYS A 309 4.21 30.20 -20.91
N HIS A 310 5.34 29.55 -21.07
CA HIS A 310 5.45 28.28 -21.76
C HIS A 310 5.19 27.12 -20.77
N ILE A 311 4.50 26.11 -21.23
CA ILE A 311 4.24 24.91 -20.42
C ILE A 311 5.16 23.79 -20.88
N VAL A 312 5.90 23.22 -19.95
CA VAL A 312 6.78 22.08 -20.16
C VAL A 312 6.30 20.91 -19.30
N ALA A 313 6.02 19.78 -19.92
CA ALA A 313 5.75 18.52 -19.23
C ALA A 313 7.04 17.70 -19.19
N VAL A 314 7.46 17.28 -18.00
CA VAL A 314 8.63 16.42 -17.80
C VAL A 314 8.15 15.03 -17.41
N ILE A 315 8.63 14.00 -18.11
CA ILE A 315 8.23 12.62 -17.88
C ILE A 315 9.40 11.68 -18.17
N GLY A 316 9.55 10.59 -17.42
CA GLY A 316 10.53 9.55 -17.69
C GLY A 316 10.08 8.60 -18.80
N ASP A 317 11.02 7.93 -19.44
CA ASP A 317 10.83 7.00 -20.56
C ASP A 317 9.85 5.87 -20.27
N SER A 318 10.07 5.15 -19.18
CA SER A 318 9.20 4.05 -18.76
C SER A 318 7.78 4.52 -18.44
N THR A 319 7.64 5.58 -17.66
CA THR A 319 6.35 6.17 -17.34
C THR A 319 5.63 6.66 -18.59
N PHE A 320 6.36 7.25 -19.54
CA PHE A 320 5.81 7.69 -20.82
C PHE A 320 5.21 6.52 -21.61
N LEU A 321 5.95 5.43 -21.75
CA LEU A 321 5.49 4.25 -22.49
C LEU A 321 4.28 3.57 -21.83
N HIS A 322 4.26 3.50 -20.51
CA HIS A 322 3.20 2.81 -19.79
C HIS A 322 1.94 3.65 -19.56
N MET A 323 2.09 4.96 -19.29
CA MET A 323 1.00 5.81 -18.83
C MET A 323 0.91 7.17 -19.56
N GLY A 324 1.97 7.63 -20.21
CA GLY A 324 2.03 8.96 -20.80
C GLY A 324 1.55 9.06 -22.26
N MET A 325 1.62 7.96 -23.02
CA MET A 325 1.32 7.98 -24.47
C MET A 325 -0.10 8.47 -24.77
N GLN A 326 -1.10 8.03 -24.03
CA GLN A 326 -2.48 8.47 -24.21
C GLN A 326 -2.65 9.98 -23.92
N GLY A 327 -1.89 10.50 -22.96
CA GLY A 327 -1.86 11.94 -22.68
C GLY A 327 -1.29 12.75 -23.87
N LEU A 328 -0.20 12.27 -24.49
CA LEU A 328 0.38 12.87 -25.69
C LEU A 328 -0.60 12.81 -26.86
N LEU A 329 -1.22 11.68 -27.13
CA LEU A 329 -2.21 11.54 -28.21
C LEU A 329 -3.38 12.49 -28.03
N ASN A 330 -3.91 12.60 -26.79
CA ASN A 330 -4.96 13.55 -26.46
C ASN A 330 -4.53 15.01 -26.67
N MET A 331 -3.31 15.33 -26.27
CA MET A 331 -2.72 16.67 -26.47
C MET A 331 -2.61 17.03 -27.95
N ILE A 332 -2.12 16.11 -28.79
CA ILE A 332 -2.02 16.31 -30.24
C ILE A 332 -3.41 16.46 -30.87
N TYR A 333 -4.33 15.56 -30.55
CA TYR A 333 -5.71 15.59 -31.07
C TYR A 333 -6.42 16.91 -30.76
N ASN A 334 -6.23 17.43 -29.55
CA ASN A 334 -6.85 18.68 -29.09
C ASN A 334 -5.96 19.92 -29.33
N ARG A 335 -4.92 19.85 -30.16
CA ARG A 335 -4.04 20.96 -30.52
C ARG A 335 -3.47 21.67 -29.28
N GLY A 336 -2.91 20.91 -28.34
CA GLY A 336 -2.22 21.44 -27.16
C GLY A 336 -0.90 22.12 -27.52
N ASN A 337 -0.60 23.22 -26.86
CA ASN A 337 0.66 23.96 -27.02
C ASN A 337 1.56 23.75 -25.79
N VAL A 338 2.12 22.55 -25.70
CA VAL A 338 2.97 22.09 -24.59
C VAL A 338 4.26 21.49 -25.15
N THR A 339 5.37 21.80 -24.52
CA THR A 339 6.64 21.10 -24.79
C THR A 339 6.74 19.89 -23.89
N VAL A 340 6.98 18.70 -24.46
CA VAL A 340 7.19 17.47 -23.70
C VAL A 340 8.68 17.17 -23.64
N LEU A 341 9.22 17.06 -22.44
CA LEU A 341 10.60 16.67 -22.18
C LEU A 341 10.60 15.23 -21.66
N LEU A 342 11.01 14.32 -22.52
CA LEU A 342 11.18 12.91 -22.18
C LEU A 342 12.59 12.69 -21.64
N LEU A 343 12.69 12.20 -20.42
CA LEU A 343 13.96 11.90 -19.75
C LEU A 343 14.22 10.39 -19.87
N ASP A 344 15.26 10.04 -20.60
CA ASP A 344 15.73 8.68 -20.85
C ASP A 344 17.01 8.40 -20.04
#